data_323d8b2fd3e81394044a377678033bc5
#
_entry.id   323d8b2fd3e81394044a377678033bc5
#
_cell.length_a   1.000
_cell.length_b   1.000
_cell.length_c   1.000
_cell.angle_alpha   90.00
_cell.angle_beta   90.00
_cell.angle_gamma   90.00
#
_symmetry.space_group_name_H-M   'P 1'
#
loop_
_entity.id
_entity.type
_entity.pdbx_description
1 polymer ?
#
loop_
_entity_poly.entity_id
_entity_poly.type
_entity_poly.pdbx_seq_one_letter_code
_entity_poly.pdbx_strand_id
1 'polypeptide(L)'
;MKIIEEIGEAAMLEQLAEECTELAKAALKMARIIRKENPTQVTEKEAIDNIQEEYTDVVQCAGELSLTVDEEQMARKHERWEKRVRDRT
;
A
#
# COMPACT_ATOMS: atom_id res chain seq x y z
N MET A 1 -17.36 11.11 -13.86
CA MET A 1 -17.12 12.19 -12.90
C MET A 1 -15.87 11.88 -12.09
N LYS A 2 -15.00 12.87 -11.91
CA LYS A 2 -13.88 12.69 -10.97
C LYS A 2 -14.31 13.09 -9.57
N ILE A 3 -14.08 12.22 -8.62
CA ILE A 3 -14.45 12.46 -7.23
C ILE A 3 -13.72 13.68 -6.67
N ILE A 4 -12.44 13.84 -7.06
CA ILE A 4 -11.62 14.97 -6.58
C ILE A 4 -12.24 16.34 -6.93
N GLU A 5 -12.95 16.42 -8.04
CA GLU A 5 -13.63 17.66 -8.44
C GLU A 5 -14.76 18.02 -7.50
N GLU A 6 -15.38 17.02 -6.87
CA GLU A 6 -16.47 17.22 -5.94
C GLU A 6 -15.99 17.51 -4.52
N ILE A 7 -14.99 16.80 -4.04
CA ILE A 7 -14.56 16.91 -2.65
C ILE A 7 -13.34 17.81 -2.45
N GLY A 8 -12.59 18.09 -3.51
CA GLY A 8 -11.41 18.95 -3.47
C GLY A 8 -10.11 18.19 -3.24
N GLU A 9 -9.00 18.84 -3.59
CA GLU A 9 -7.68 18.21 -3.53
C GLU A 9 -7.26 17.86 -2.11
N ALA A 10 -7.49 18.77 -1.14
CA ALA A 10 -7.10 18.52 0.24
C ALA A 10 -7.82 17.29 0.81
N ALA A 11 -9.13 17.17 0.56
CA ALA A 11 -9.90 16.03 1.03
C ALA A 11 -9.43 14.73 0.37
N MET A 12 -9.05 14.79 -0.92
CA MET A 12 -8.55 13.59 -1.60
C MET A 12 -7.19 13.17 -1.06
N LEU A 13 -6.32 14.13 -0.70
CA LEU A 13 -5.04 13.82 -0.07
C LEU A 13 -5.23 13.16 1.30
N GLU A 14 -6.18 13.67 2.07
CA GLU A 14 -6.52 13.06 3.36
C GLU A 14 -7.06 11.64 3.17
N GLN A 15 -7.89 11.44 2.14
CA GLN A 15 -8.42 10.11 1.83
C GLN A 15 -7.29 9.16 1.44
N LEU A 16 -6.35 9.63 0.63
CA LEU A 16 -5.17 8.82 0.28
C LEU A 16 -4.41 8.40 1.54
N ALA A 17 -4.20 9.32 2.47
CA ALA A 17 -3.50 9.01 3.72
C ALA A 17 -4.24 7.94 4.53
N GLU A 18 -5.58 8.04 4.62
CA GLU A 18 -6.39 7.05 5.31
C GLU A 18 -6.28 5.67 4.67
N GLU A 19 -6.36 5.61 3.34
CA GLU A 19 -6.27 4.33 2.62
C GLU A 19 -4.88 3.72 2.74
N CYS A 20 -3.83 4.55 2.74
CA CYS A 20 -2.46 4.06 2.98
C CYS A 20 -2.31 3.48 4.37
N THR A 21 -2.96 4.08 5.37
CA THR A 21 -2.96 3.56 6.75
C THR A 21 -3.64 2.20 6.82
N GLU A 22 -4.78 2.04 6.14
CA GLU A 22 -5.49 0.78 6.11
C GLU A 22 -4.68 -0.30 5.40
N LEU A 23 -4.00 0.06 4.31
CA LEU A 23 -3.10 -0.87 3.61
C LEU A 23 -1.95 -1.30 4.53
N ALA A 24 -1.37 -0.36 5.26
CA ALA A 24 -0.29 -0.66 6.20
C ALA A 24 -0.74 -1.67 7.27
N LYS A 25 -1.93 -1.47 7.84
CA LYS A 25 -2.49 -2.40 8.83
C LYS A 25 -2.70 -3.79 8.23
N ALA A 26 -3.24 -3.86 7.03
CA ALA A 26 -3.48 -5.13 6.35
C ALA A 26 -2.18 -5.88 6.08
N ALA A 27 -1.15 -5.17 5.62
CA ALA A 27 0.16 -5.76 5.35
C ALA A 27 0.83 -6.30 6.62
N LEU A 28 0.79 -5.53 7.71
CA LEU A 28 1.35 -5.96 8.99
C LEU A 28 0.63 -7.18 9.56
N LYS A 29 -0.69 -7.21 9.41
CA LYS A 29 -1.48 -8.36 9.85
C LYS A 29 -1.09 -9.63 9.09
N MET A 30 -0.94 -9.52 7.77
CA MET A 30 -0.52 -10.65 6.94
C MET A 30 0.89 -11.12 7.34
N ALA A 31 1.81 -10.19 7.60
CA ALA A 31 3.16 -10.53 8.03
C ALA A 31 3.12 -11.36 9.33
N ARG A 32 2.28 -10.96 10.29
CA ARG A 32 2.14 -11.69 11.56
C ARG A 32 1.56 -13.08 11.34
N ILE A 33 0.60 -13.21 10.42
CA ILE A 33 0.02 -14.52 10.10
C ILE A 33 1.08 -15.44 9.51
N ILE A 34 1.88 -14.94 8.55
CA ILE A 34 2.95 -15.72 7.93
C ILE A 34 3.98 -16.18 8.95
N ARG A 35 4.37 -15.29 9.87
CA ARG A 35 5.35 -15.59 10.92
C ARG A 35 4.78 -16.41 12.07
N LYS A 36 3.47 -16.56 12.13
CA LYS A 36 2.77 -17.26 13.22
C LYS A 36 3.06 -16.65 14.60
N GLU A 37 3.29 -15.34 14.63
CA GLU A 37 3.64 -14.63 15.86
C GLU A 37 2.44 -14.39 16.77
N ASN A 38 1.28 -14.10 16.18
CA ASN A 38 0.08 -13.82 16.95
C ASN A 38 -1.07 -14.68 16.42
N PRO A 39 -1.70 -15.49 17.30
CA PRO A 39 -2.90 -16.21 16.87
C PRO A 39 -3.96 -15.21 16.42
N THR A 40 -4.55 -15.50 15.27
CA THR A 40 -5.63 -14.69 14.74
C THR A 40 -6.67 -15.61 14.12
N GLN A 41 -7.93 -15.22 14.19
CA GLN A 41 -9.02 -15.99 13.60
C GLN A 41 -9.15 -15.74 12.09
N VAL A 42 -8.40 -14.77 11.57
CA VAL A 42 -8.41 -14.46 10.14
C VAL A 42 -7.50 -15.44 9.41
N THR A 43 -8.01 -16.03 8.35
CA THR A 43 -7.23 -16.95 7.52
C THR A 43 -6.23 -16.18 6.66
N GLU A 44 -5.21 -16.90 6.18
CA GLU A 44 -4.23 -16.32 5.26
C GLU A 44 -4.91 -15.79 3.99
N LYS A 45 -5.89 -16.54 3.45
CA LYS A 45 -6.62 -16.10 2.27
C LYS A 45 -7.40 -14.82 2.52
N GLU A 46 -8.07 -14.71 3.65
CA GLU A 46 -8.80 -13.50 4.01
C GLU A 46 -7.86 -12.30 4.14
N ALA A 47 -6.67 -12.52 4.72
CA ALA A 47 -5.68 -11.46 4.87
C ALA A 47 -5.13 -11.00 3.52
N ILE A 48 -4.88 -11.91 2.59
CA ILE A 48 -4.44 -11.59 1.22
C ILE A 48 -5.52 -10.81 0.49
N ASP A 49 -6.77 -11.25 0.58
CA ASP A 49 -7.89 -10.57 -0.06
C ASP A 49 -8.05 -9.16 0.48
N ASN A 50 -7.83 -8.98 1.78
CA ASN A 50 -7.90 -7.66 2.40
C ASN A 50 -6.79 -6.72 1.89
N ILE A 51 -5.57 -7.24 1.75
CA ILE A 51 -4.47 -6.43 1.17
C ILE A 51 -4.83 -5.98 -0.25
N GLN A 52 -5.37 -6.90 -1.05
CA GLN A 52 -5.77 -6.58 -2.41
C GLN A 52 -6.83 -5.47 -2.44
N GLU A 53 -7.81 -5.55 -1.55
CA GLU A 53 -8.85 -4.54 -1.44
C GLU A 53 -8.28 -3.18 -1.04
N GLU A 54 -7.45 -3.15 0.01
CA GLU A 54 -6.87 -1.90 0.50
C GLU A 54 -5.90 -1.28 -0.51
N TYR A 55 -5.15 -2.10 -1.23
CA TYR A 55 -4.29 -1.62 -2.30
C TYR A 55 -5.12 -0.97 -3.42
N THR A 56 -6.24 -1.60 -3.78
CA THR A 56 -7.14 -1.06 -4.80
C THR A 56 -7.65 0.32 -4.40
N ASP A 57 -8.00 0.51 -3.13
CA ASP A 57 -8.47 1.79 -2.61
C ASP A 57 -7.38 2.87 -2.70
N VAL A 58 -6.13 2.52 -2.39
CA VAL A 58 -4.99 3.43 -2.52
C VAL A 58 -4.81 3.85 -3.98
N VAL A 59 -4.82 2.90 -4.90
CA VAL A 59 -4.64 3.16 -6.33
C VAL A 59 -5.76 4.06 -6.86
N GLN A 60 -6.98 3.84 -6.39
CA GLN A 60 -8.12 4.68 -6.79
C GLN A 60 -7.91 6.14 -6.38
N CYS A 61 -7.49 6.39 -5.15
CA CYS A 61 -7.18 7.74 -4.67
C CYS A 61 -6.00 8.34 -5.43
N ALA A 62 -4.95 7.56 -5.67
CA ALA A 62 -3.79 8.00 -6.42
C ALA A 62 -4.18 8.44 -7.83
N GLY A 63 -5.08 7.68 -8.47
CA GLY A 63 -5.59 8.01 -9.80
C GLY A 63 -6.35 9.32 -9.81
N GLU A 64 -7.18 9.58 -8.80
CA GLU A 64 -7.88 10.85 -8.67
C GLU A 64 -6.92 12.03 -8.57
N LEU A 65 -5.79 11.83 -7.92
CA LEU A 65 -4.74 12.84 -7.74
C LEU A 65 -3.76 12.90 -8.93
N SER A 66 -3.98 12.11 -9.96
CA SER A 66 -3.11 12.00 -11.13
C SER A 66 -1.67 11.58 -10.78
N LEU A 67 -1.53 10.81 -9.72
CA LEU A 67 -0.23 10.26 -9.34
C LEU A 67 0.08 9.04 -10.20
N THR A 68 1.31 8.97 -10.67
CA THR A 68 1.79 7.86 -11.49
C THR A 68 3.16 7.41 -10.98
N VAL A 69 3.55 6.21 -11.37
CA VAL A 69 4.86 5.67 -11.00
C VAL A 69 5.93 6.31 -11.89
N ASP A 70 7.02 6.77 -11.27
CA ASP A 70 8.22 7.17 -11.99
C ASP A 70 9.09 5.92 -12.13
N GLU A 71 9.06 5.32 -13.32
CA GLU A 71 9.72 4.04 -13.55
C GLU A 71 11.24 4.11 -13.45
N GLU A 72 11.85 5.22 -13.86
CA GLU A 72 13.30 5.40 -13.71
C GLU A 72 13.69 5.49 -12.24
N GLN A 73 12.92 6.24 -11.47
CA GLN A 73 13.14 6.36 -10.03
C GLN A 73 12.96 5.01 -9.35
N MET A 74 11.95 4.26 -9.75
CA MET A 74 11.69 2.93 -9.19
C MET A 74 12.88 2.00 -9.45
N ALA A 75 13.43 2.03 -10.66
CA ALA A 75 14.59 1.22 -11.01
C ALA A 75 15.82 1.59 -10.15
N ARG A 76 16.08 2.89 -9.96
CA ARG A 76 17.19 3.34 -9.12
C ARG A 76 17.02 2.92 -7.65
N LYS A 77 15.80 3.03 -7.15
CA LYS A 77 15.50 2.62 -5.76
C LYS A 77 15.62 1.12 -5.59
N HIS A 78 15.19 0.35 -6.59
CA HIS A 78 15.32 -1.10 -6.57
C HIS A 78 16.80 -1.50 -6.51
N GLU A 79 17.63 -0.88 -7.34
CA GLU A 79 19.07 -1.16 -7.36
C GLU A 79 19.72 -0.88 -6.00
N ARG A 80 19.39 0.26 -5.39
CA ARG A 80 19.91 0.60 -4.04
C ARG A 80 19.43 -0.40 -2.99
N TRP A 81 18.17 -0.80 -3.06
CA TRP A 81 17.60 -1.75 -2.13
C TRP A 81 18.28 -3.11 -2.27
N GLU A 82 18.43 -3.56 -3.51
CA GLU A 82 19.12 -4.83 -3.82
C GLU A 82 20.52 -4.84 -3.23
N LYS A 83 21.25 -3.74 -3.40
CA LYS A 83 22.59 -3.60 -2.83
C LYS A 83 22.55 -3.72 -1.30
N ARG A 84 21.63 -3.02 -0.64
CA ARG A 84 21.51 -3.09 0.82
C ARG A 84 21.21 -4.52 1.29
N VAL A 85 20.38 -5.24 0.56
CA VAL A 85 20.04 -6.62 0.93
C VAL A 85 21.27 -7.53 0.79
N ARG A 86 22.05 -7.35 -0.28
CA ARG A 86 23.28 -8.12 -0.48
C ARG A 86 24.34 -7.81 0.56
N ASP A 87 24.41 -6.56 1.01
CA ASP A 87 25.44 -6.10 1.93
C ASP A 87 25.08 -6.24 3.40
N ARG A 88 23.92 -6.85 3.72
CA ARG A 88 23.42 -6.90 5.09
C ARG A 88 24.17 -7.84 6.02
N THR A 89 25.04 -8.68 5.48
CA THR A 89 25.92 -9.53 6.27
C THR A 89 27.22 -8.79 6.59
#